data_e0a3b698cb23c696ab0fdf684715df85
#
_entry.id   e0a3b698cb23c696ab0fdf684715df85
#
_cell.length_a   1.000
_cell.length_b   1.000
_cell.length_c   1.000
_cell.angle_alpha   90.00
_cell.angle_beta   90.00
_cell.angle_gamma   90.00
#
_symmetry.space_group_name_H-M   'P 1'
#
loop_
_entity.id
_entity.type
_entity.pdbx_description
1 polymer ?
#
loop_
_entity_poly.entity_id
_entity_poly.type
_entity_poly.pdbx_seq_one_letter_code
_entity_poly.pdbx_strand_id
1 'polypeptide(L)'
;YELFADYFLENTHIAIKPHPDDIAGRYKDIFGNSCTVLPFAMPSELLPYVFDGRVKTAIAAYSTAVKNLGNFCDRMICFDNRIMDDFRHIHRYYAAVKLAKYLGKNDSIVTNGNEFLLEELAKNDDLQTAFRFSNEISDFDGYAIVSDRLCENRKIEDISALISSKQNRGWIIFLNEEQMHIYFDGTDKKVFSKIRPIFIEIKGTEKTHQEVIYLYSENKKALENAENFSLTKELKYTGVTIDLHSISKSESEKIKMLEGVLEATEKRLNGYIENKKAVDARLEAKGIVL
;
A
#
# COMPACT_ATOMS: atom_id res chain seq x y z
N TYR A 1 6.73 2.32 -1.52
CA TYR A 1 5.96 3.45 -2.04
C TYR A 1 5.76 3.36 -3.55
N GLU A 2 6.77 2.96 -4.32
CA GLU A 2 6.69 2.83 -5.79
C GLU A 2 5.57 1.88 -6.20
N LEU A 3 5.58 0.67 -5.62
CA LEU A 3 4.54 -0.33 -5.86
C LEU A 3 3.15 0.16 -5.43
N PHE A 4 3.06 0.96 -4.37
CA PHE A 4 1.79 1.59 -3.98
C PHE A 4 1.32 2.60 -5.03
N ALA A 5 2.23 3.40 -5.57
CA ALA A 5 1.92 4.36 -6.62
C ALA A 5 1.44 3.67 -7.90
N ASP A 6 2.03 2.52 -8.25
CA ASP A 6 1.63 1.73 -9.42
C ASP A 6 0.20 1.18 -9.33
N TYR A 7 -0.31 0.95 -8.11
CA TYR A 7 -1.65 0.38 -7.93
C TYR A 7 -2.72 1.41 -7.56
N PHE A 8 -2.34 2.48 -6.85
CA PHE A 8 -3.33 3.36 -6.21
C PHE A 8 -3.20 4.84 -6.59
N LEU A 9 -2.11 5.25 -7.24
CA LEU A 9 -1.86 6.66 -7.56
C LEU A 9 -1.77 6.93 -9.06
N GLU A 10 -2.33 6.06 -9.89
CA GLU A 10 -2.36 6.27 -11.34
C GLU A 10 -3.07 7.60 -11.66
N ASN A 11 -2.44 8.44 -12.50
CA ASN A 11 -2.92 9.77 -12.87
C ASN A 11 -3.11 10.76 -11.70
N THR A 12 -2.44 10.55 -10.57
CA THR A 12 -2.49 11.41 -9.39
C THR A 12 -1.17 12.16 -9.25
N HIS A 13 -1.23 13.46 -8.96
CA HIS A 13 -0.02 14.21 -8.61
C HIS A 13 0.41 13.87 -7.18
N ILE A 14 1.69 13.51 -7.02
CA ILE A 14 2.25 13.02 -5.76
C ILE A 14 3.07 14.13 -5.12
N ALA A 15 2.74 14.56 -3.91
CA ALA A 15 3.59 15.42 -3.09
C ALA A 15 4.35 14.55 -2.09
N ILE A 16 5.68 14.63 -2.12
CA ILE A 16 6.54 13.82 -1.25
C ILE A 16 7.23 14.75 -0.26
N LYS A 17 7.00 14.48 1.03
CA LYS A 17 7.75 15.10 2.13
C LYS A 17 8.78 14.07 2.63
N PRO A 18 10.06 14.19 2.24
CA PRO A 18 11.10 13.27 2.69
C PRO A 18 11.33 13.36 4.19
N HIS A 19 11.81 12.27 4.80
CA HIS A 19 12.40 12.32 6.13
C HIS A 19 13.72 13.13 6.06
N PRO A 20 14.14 13.80 7.14
CA PRO A 20 15.43 14.52 7.17
C PRO A 20 16.65 13.65 6.77
N ASP A 21 16.59 12.35 7.06
CA ASP A 21 17.65 11.39 6.73
C ASP A 21 17.46 10.71 5.37
N ASP A 22 16.47 11.10 4.59
CA ASP A 22 16.14 10.48 3.32
C ASP A 22 16.90 11.11 2.14
N ILE A 23 17.07 10.33 1.08
CA ILE A 23 17.70 10.78 -0.16
C ILE A 23 16.63 11.38 -1.06
N ALA A 24 16.40 12.69 -0.95
CA ALA A 24 15.28 13.36 -1.63
C ALA A 24 15.37 13.30 -3.16
N GLY A 25 16.56 13.28 -3.74
CA GLY A 25 16.79 13.27 -5.21
C GLY A 25 16.18 12.05 -5.88
N ARG A 26 16.20 10.89 -5.22
CA ARG A 26 15.68 9.63 -5.77
C ARG A 26 14.20 9.69 -6.17
N TYR A 27 13.42 10.51 -5.51
CA TYR A 27 11.97 10.59 -5.78
C TYR A 27 11.67 11.18 -7.15
N LYS A 28 12.50 12.14 -7.62
CA LYS A 28 12.37 12.68 -8.98
C LYS A 28 12.77 11.67 -10.03
N ASP A 29 13.76 10.83 -9.74
CA ASP A 29 14.19 9.77 -10.66
C ASP A 29 13.08 8.72 -10.81
N ILE A 30 12.38 8.38 -9.72
CA ILE A 30 11.30 7.38 -9.73
C ILE A 30 10.01 7.94 -10.34
N PHE A 31 9.55 9.10 -9.87
CA PHE A 31 8.20 9.61 -10.19
C PHE A 31 8.21 10.70 -11.29
N GLY A 32 9.37 11.18 -11.69
CA GLY A 32 9.52 12.18 -12.75
C GLY A 32 8.70 13.44 -12.48
N ASN A 33 7.99 13.90 -13.52
CA ASN A 33 7.13 15.08 -13.45
C ASN A 33 5.80 14.85 -12.71
N SER A 34 5.50 13.62 -12.31
CA SER A 34 4.29 13.27 -11.56
C SER A 34 4.41 13.61 -10.07
N CYS A 35 5.58 14.07 -9.61
CA CYS A 35 5.78 14.40 -8.20
C CYS A 35 6.35 15.79 -7.96
N THR A 36 5.98 16.33 -6.81
CA THR A 36 6.63 17.48 -6.18
C THR A 36 7.32 17.01 -4.91
N VAL A 37 8.63 17.21 -4.83
CA VAL A 37 9.40 16.88 -3.62
C VAL A 37 9.51 18.15 -2.76
N LEU A 38 8.98 18.07 -1.54
CA LEU A 38 9.00 19.17 -0.58
C LEU A 38 10.36 19.26 0.12
N PRO A 39 10.75 20.45 0.64
CA PRO A 39 11.98 20.58 1.38
C PRO A 39 12.01 19.63 2.57
N PHE A 40 13.09 18.85 2.71
CA PHE A 40 13.22 17.88 3.80
C PHE A 40 13.23 18.52 5.20
N ALA A 41 13.76 19.74 5.32
CA ALA A 41 13.81 20.51 6.58
C ALA A 41 12.45 21.12 6.98
N MET A 42 11.42 21.01 6.12
CA MET A 42 10.09 21.55 6.44
C MET A 42 9.36 20.62 7.41
N PRO A 43 8.92 21.09 8.58
CA PRO A 43 8.08 20.30 9.48
C PRO A 43 6.77 19.92 8.81
N SER A 44 6.29 18.69 9.04
CA SER A 44 5.03 18.18 8.45
C SER A 44 3.82 18.99 8.91
N GLU A 45 3.88 19.61 10.09
CA GLU A 45 2.85 20.46 10.67
C GLU A 45 2.61 21.74 9.85
N LEU A 46 3.55 22.12 9.00
CA LEU A 46 3.41 23.28 8.11
C LEU A 46 2.70 22.94 6.79
N LEU A 47 2.48 21.66 6.48
CA LEU A 47 1.80 21.24 5.24
C LEU A 47 0.44 21.94 5.03
N PRO A 48 -0.43 22.08 6.05
CA PRO A 48 -1.71 22.78 5.88
C PRO A 48 -1.57 24.26 5.46
N TYR A 49 -0.42 24.87 5.69
CA TYR A 49 -0.16 26.28 5.36
C TYR A 49 0.57 26.47 4.02
N VAL A 50 1.06 25.37 3.44
CA VAL A 50 1.81 25.38 2.18
C VAL A 50 0.93 24.98 1.00
N PHE A 51 -0.09 24.16 1.25
CA PHE A 51 -1.01 23.72 0.23
C PHE A 51 -2.32 24.51 0.29
N ASP A 52 -2.73 25.01 -0.85
CA ASP A 52 -4.08 25.56 -1.04
C ASP A 52 -5.07 24.40 -1.18
N GLY A 53 -5.92 24.22 -0.17
CA GLY A 53 -6.93 23.16 -0.16
C GLY A 53 -6.54 21.93 0.68
N ARG A 54 -7.33 20.89 0.55
CA ARG A 54 -7.16 19.62 1.29
C ARG A 54 -6.38 18.61 0.48
N VAL A 55 -5.53 17.86 1.15
CA VAL A 55 -4.88 16.69 0.57
C VAL A 55 -5.87 15.53 0.53
N LYS A 56 -6.09 14.94 -0.64
CA LYS A 56 -7.03 13.83 -0.81
C LYS A 56 -6.61 12.61 0.02
N THR A 57 -5.34 12.21 -0.08
CA THR A 57 -4.82 11.06 0.65
C THR A 57 -3.40 11.35 1.13
N ALA A 58 -3.16 11.19 2.42
CA ALA A 58 -1.83 11.18 2.99
C ALA A 58 -1.41 9.74 3.32
N ILE A 59 -0.17 9.41 3.00
CA ILE A 59 0.38 8.07 3.18
C ILE A 59 1.67 8.19 3.98
N ALA A 60 1.81 7.43 5.03
CA ALA A 60 3.04 7.38 5.82
C ALA A 60 3.31 5.97 6.33
N ALA A 61 4.60 5.64 6.50
CA ALA A 61 5.04 4.49 7.24
C ALA A 61 5.65 4.96 8.56
N TYR A 62 5.13 4.48 9.69
CA TYR A 62 5.67 4.73 11.02
C TYR A 62 5.85 6.20 11.44
N SER A 63 5.14 7.14 10.83
CA SER A 63 5.30 8.56 11.11
C SER A 63 4.27 9.06 12.13
N THR A 64 4.73 9.72 13.18
CA THR A 64 3.88 10.44 14.14
C THR A 64 3.22 11.67 13.52
N ALA A 65 3.81 12.24 12.45
CA ALA A 65 3.27 13.38 11.73
C ALA A 65 1.88 13.12 11.16
N VAL A 66 1.57 11.87 10.82
CA VAL A 66 0.25 11.46 10.31
C VAL A 66 -0.88 11.83 11.27
N LYS A 67 -0.64 11.70 12.59
CA LYS A 67 -1.65 12.03 13.61
C LYS A 67 -2.04 13.51 13.61
N ASN A 68 -1.10 14.38 13.24
CA ASN A 68 -1.29 15.82 13.24
C ASN A 68 -1.95 16.35 11.95
N LEU A 69 -2.03 15.53 10.91
CA LEU A 69 -2.57 15.89 9.60
C LEU A 69 -4.04 15.48 9.39
N GLY A 70 -4.69 14.87 10.37
CA GLY A 70 -6.04 14.31 10.23
C GLY A 70 -7.11 15.29 9.75
N ASN A 71 -7.00 16.56 10.14
CA ASN A 71 -7.92 17.61 9.70
C ASN A 71 -7.60 18.18 8.31
N PHE A 72 -6.40 17.93 7.80
CA PHE A 72 -5.91 18.46 6.53
C PHE A 72 -6.12 17.48 5.36
N CYS A 73 -6.23 16.19 5.65
CA CYS A 73 -6.37 15.13 4.66
C CYS A 73 -7.80 14.57 4.71
N ASP A 74 -8.35 14.24 3.54
CA ASP A 74 -9.62 13.51 3.47
C ASP A 74 -9.46 12.09 3.95
N ARG A 75 -8.28 11.51 3.72
CA ARG A 75 -7.94 10.15 4.08
C ARG A 75 -6.48 10.04 4.50
N MET A 76 -6.24 9.21 5.52
CA MET A 76 -4.90 8.88 5.98
C MET A 76 -4.68 7.38 5.97
N ILE A 77 -3.55 6.97 5.39
CA ILE A 77 -3.11 5.58 5.33
C ILE A 77 -1.78 5.48 6.08
N CYS A 78 -1.78 4.68 7.13
CA CYS A 78 -0.55 4.34 7.84
C CYS A 78 -0.18 2.89 7.52
N PHE A 79 0.97 2.68 6.91
CA PHE A 79 1.48 1.34 6.67
C PHE A 79 1.97 0.74 7.98
N ASP A 80 1.14 -0.06 8.61
CA ASP A 80 1.56 -0.93 9.70
C ASP A 80 2.19 -2.23 9.17
N ASN A 81 2.72 -3.06 10.06
CA ASN A 81 3.34 -4.33 9.67
C ASN A 81 2.37 -5.24 8.92
N ARG A 82 1.08 -5.22 9.28
CA ARG A 82 0.05 -6.05 8.68
C ARG A 82 -0.18 -5.68 7.22
N ILE A 83 -0.33 -4.39 6.92
CA ILE A 83 -0.48 -3.92 5.55
C ILE A 83 0.78 -4.22 4.75
N MET A 84 1.97 -4.00 5.33
CA MET A 84 3.24 -4.25 4.67
C MET A 84 3.42 -5.72 4.29
N ASP A 85 3.05 -6.64 5.18
CA ASP A 85 3.14 -8.08 4.92
C ASP A 85 2.22 -8.54 3.78
N ASP A 86 0.99 -8.05 3.76
CA ASP A 86 0.02 -8.40 2.71
C ASP A 86 0.34 -7.69 1.39
N PHE A 87 0.93 -6.50 1.46
CA PHE A 87 1.21 -5.66 0.29
C PHE A 87 2.22 -6.29 -0.67
N ARG A 88 3.13 -7.14 -0.18
CA ARG A 88 4.02 -7.93 -1.06
C ARG A 88 3.26 -8.85 -2.03
N HIS A 89 2.00 -9.18 -1.73
CA HIS A 89 1.13 -10.00 -2.54
C HIS A 89 0.10 -9.17 -3.34
N ILE A 90 0.30 -7.86 -3.47
CA ILE A 90 -0.65 -6.94 -4.12
C ILE A 90 -1.03 -7.37 -5.54
N HIS A 91 -0.11 -7.98 -6.28
CA HIS A 91 -0.36 -8.48 -7.63
C HIS A 91 -1.48 -9.53 -7.65
N ARG A 92 -1.49 -10.42 -6.67
CA ARG A 92 -2.50 -11.48 -6.52
C ARG A 92 -3.83 -10.91 -6.04
N TYR A 93 -3.82 -9.95 -5.12
CA TYR A 93 -5.03 -9.21 -4.72
C TYR A 93 -5.67 -8.49 -5.90
N TYR A 94 -4.86 -7.79 -6.68
CA TYR A 94 -5.31 -7.11 -7.89
C TYR A 94 -5.94 -8.08 -8.89
N ALA A 95 -5.29 -9.20 -9.14
CA ALA A 95 -5.82 -10.23 -10.03
C ALA A 95 -7.12 -10.82 -9.53
N ALA A 96 -7.24 -11.08 -8.23
CA ALA A 96 -8.47 -11.62 -7.65
C ALA A 96 -9.64 -10.65 -7.82
N VAL A 97 -9.44 -9.36 -7.61
CA VAL A 97 -10.47 -8.32 -7.84
C VAL A 97 -10.85 -8.24 -9.32
N LYS A 98 -9.86 -8.25 -10.23
CA LYS A 98 -10.11 -8.24 -11.69
C LYS A 98 -10.86 -9.48 -12.16
N LEU A 99 -10.47 -10.66 -11.66
CA LEU A 99 -11.15 -11.91 -11.99
C LEU A 99 -12.58 -11.93 -11.43
N ALA A 100 -12.78 -11.49 -10.19
CA ALA A 100 -14.11 -11.38 -9.60
C ALA A 100 -15.02 -10.49 -10.44
N LYS A 101 -14.53 -9.35 -10.89
CA LYS A 101 -15.25 -8.45 -11.79
C LYS A 101 -15.58 -9.12 -13.12
N TYR A 102 -14.63 -9.83 -13.70
CA TYR A 102 -14.79 -10.53 -14.98
C TYR A 102 -15.80 -11.67 -14.92
N LEU A 103 -15.82 -12.43 -13.82
CA LEU A 103 -16.75 -13.55 -13.62
C LEU A 103 -18.19 -13.10 -13.41
N GLY A 104 -18.40 -11.84 -13.13
CA GLY A 104 -19.73 -11.25 -13.04
C GLY A 104 -20.05 -10.63 -11.69
N LYS A 105 -21.17 -9.91 -11.65
CA LYS A 105 -21.61 -9.16 -10.50
C LYS A 105 -22.03 -10.07 -9.35
N ASN A 106 -21.45 -9.85 -8.19
CA ASN A 106 -21.77 -10.54 -6.95
C ASN A 106 -22.22 -9.54 -5.92
N ASP A 107 -23.24 -9.86 -5.14
CA ASP A 107 -23.76 -8.97 -4.11
C ASP A 107 -22.79 -8.86 -2.94
N SER A 108 -22.15 -9.98 -2.58
CA SER A 108 -21.11 -9.99 -1.55
C SER A 108 -20.05 -11.05 -1.83
N ILE A 109 -18.81 -10.78 -1.39
CA ILE A 109 -17.68 -11.69 -1.44
C ILE A 109 -17.14 -11.85 -0.02
N VAL A 110 -17.07 -13.09 0.46
CA VAL A 110 -16.46 -13.40 1.76
C VAL A 110 -14.95 -13.49 1.60
N THR A 111 -14.19 -12.93 2.53
CA THR A 111 -12.74 -12.94 2.46
C THR A 111 -12.08 -12.93 3.83
N ASN A 112 -10.91 -13.55 3.92
CA ASN A 112 -9.96 -13.39 5.04
C ASN A 112 -8.76 -12.52 4.65
N GLY A 113 -8.83 -11.87 3.49
CA GLY A 113 -7.79 -11.00 2.95
C GLY A 113 -7.65 -9.68 3.70
N ASN A 114 -6.76 -8.84 3.20
CA ASN A 114 -6.57 -7.50 3.73
C ASN A 114 -7.70 -6.58 3.27
N GLU A 115 -8.44 -6.04 4.24
CA GLU A 115 -9.59 -5.17 4.01
C GLU A 115 -9.22 -3.95 3.16
N PHE A 116 -8.17 -3.25 3.58
CA PHE A 116 -7.71 -2.05 2.88
C PHE A 116 -7.35 -2.34 1.41
N LEU A 117 -6.59 -3.41 1.15
CA LEU A 117 -6.16 -3.73 -0.21
C LEU A 117 -7.34 -4.09 -1.12
N LEU A 118 -8.24 -4.92 -0.65
CA LEU A 118 -9.40 -5.36 -1.42
C LEU A 118 -10.37 -4.21 -1.72
N GLU A 119 -10.69 -3.39 -0.72
CA GLU A 119 -11.59 -2.26 -0.90
C GLU A 119 -11.02 -1.20 -1.84
N GLU A 120 -9.71 -0.89 -1.73
CA GLU A 120 -9.09 0.09 -2.60
C GLU A 120 -8.98 -0.39 -4.06
N LEU A 121 -8.59 -1.65 -4.25
CA LEU A 121 -8.55 -2.24 -5.59
C LEU A 121 -9.94 -2.31 -6.22
N ALA A 122 -10.95 -2.66 -5.43
CA ALA A 122 -12.33 -2.69 -5.92
C ALA A 122 -12.86 -1.29 -6.32
N LYS A 123 -12.54 -0.26 -5.52
CA LYS A 123 -12.89 1.14 -5.85
C LYS A 123 -12.25 1.59 -7.16
N ASN A 124 -10.96 1.29 -7.34
CA ASN A 124 -10.24 1.66 -8.56
C ASN A 124 -10.79 0.96 -9.81
N ASP A 125 -11.44 -0.17 -9.63
CA ASP A 125 -12.01 -0.98 -10.71
C ASP A 125 -13.52 -0.80 -10.89
N ASP A 126 -14.15 0.11 -10.16
CA ASP A 126 -15.61 0.26 -10.13
C ASP A 126 -16.34 -1.07 -9.84
N LEU A 127 -15.71 -1.97 -9.07
CA LEU A 127 -16.35 -3.19 -8.62
C LEU A 127 -17.30 -2.87 -7.47
N GLN A 128 -18.59 -2.84 -7.80
CA GLN A 128 -19.66 -2.60 -6.82
C GLN A 128 -20.02 -3.92 -6.13
N THR A 129 -19.22 -4.33 -5.17
CA THR A 129 -19.50 -5.49 -4.34
C THR A 129 -19.16 -5.17 -2.88
N ALA A 130 -19.86 -5.80 -1.94
CA ALA A 130 -19.54 -5.70 -0.54
C ALA A 130 -18.58 -6.84 -0.16
N PHE A 131 -17.44 -6.50 0.47
CA PHE A 131 -16.59 -7.52 1.09
C PHE A 131 -17.07 -7.79 2.51
N ARG A 132 -17.23 -9.07 2.83
CA ARG A 132 -17.49 -9.54 4.20
C ARG A 132 -16.22 -10.19 4.73
N PHE A 133 -15.59 -9.51 5.67
CA PHE A 133 -14.34 -9.98 6.27
C PHE A 133 -14.63 -10.98 7.36
N SER A 134 -14.21 -12.22 7.13
CA SER A 134 -14.39 -13.32 8.06
C SER A 134 -13.25 -14.32 7.97
N ASN A 135 -12.86 -14.85 9.11
CA ASN A 135 -11.96 -15.99 9.22
C ASN A 135 -12.73 -17.32 9.29
N GLU A 136 -14.05 -17.30 9.26
CA GLU A 136 -14.88 -18.48 9.37
C GLU A 136 -15.48 -18.88 8.02
N ILE A 137 -15.37 -20.16 7.70
CA ILE A 137 -15.89 -20.70 6.45
C ILE A 137 -17.42 -20.80 6.45
N SER A 138 -18.04 -20.83 7.63
CA SER A 138 -19.50 -20.81 7.80
C SER A 138 -20.15 -19.59 7.16
N ASP A 139 -19.41 -18.48 7.04
CA ASP A 139 -19.89 -17.24 6.44
C ASP A 139 -19.88 -17.25 4.90
N PHE A 140 -19.37 -18.34 4.30
CA PHE A 140 -19.34 -18.46 2.84
C PHE A 140 -20.76 -18.66 2.28
N ASP A 141 -21.17 -17.78 1.39
CA ASP A 141 -22.49 -17.78 0.77
C ASP A 141 -22.46 -17.90 -0.77
N GLY A 142 -21.33 -18.31 -1.32
CA GLY A 142 -21.19 -18.62 -2.74
C GLY A 142 -19.97 -18.00 -3.41
N TYR A 143 -19.41 -16.92 -2.86
CA TYR A 143 -18.28 -16.20 -3.47
C TYR A 143 -17.24 -15.86 -2.41
N ALA A 144 -15.99 -16.26 -2.65
CA ALA A 144 -14.92 -16.01 -1.70
C ALA A 144 -13.58 -15.67 -2.37
N ILE A 145 -12.79 -14.85 -1.68
CA ILE A 145 -11.37 -14.62 -1.95
C ILE A 145 -10.59 -15.04 -0.71
N VAL A 146 -9.71 -16.04 -0.85
CA VAL A 146 -8.93 -16.62 0.24
C VAL A 146 -7.48 -16.17 0.11
N SER A 147 -7.01 -15.45 1.14
CA SER A 147 -5.63 -14.95 1.21
C SER A 147 -4.67 -15.98 1.80
N ASP A 148 -3.38 -15.61 1.85
CA ASP A 148 -2.29 -16.39 2.44
C ASP A 148 -2.41 -16.60 3.96
N ARG A 149 -3.36 -15.94 4.61
CA ARG A 149 -3.55 -16.10 6.05
C ARG A 149 -4.24 -17.42 6.35
N LEU A 150 -3.54 -18.25 7.08
CA LEU A 150 -4.11 -19.46 7.65
C LEU A 150 -5.26 -19.07 8.57
N CYS A 151 -6.40 -19.68 8.34
CA CYS A 151 -7.46 -19.68 9.32
C CYS A 151 -7.13 -20.76 10.36
N GLU A 152 -6.57 -20.37 11.47
CA GLU A 152 -5.98 -21.24 12.49
C GLU A 152 -6.93 -22.32 13.06
N ASN A 153 -8.23 -22.19 12.84
CA ASN A 153 -9.25 -23.03 13.49
C ASN A 153 -10.14 -23.85 12.54
N ARG A 154 -9.73 -24.08 11.28
CA ARG A 154 -10.61 -24.78 10.32
C ARG A 154 -10.40 -26.27 10.30
N LYS A 155 -11.49 -27.01 10.48
CA LYS A 155 -11.53 -28.44 10.23
C LYS A 155 -11.78 -28.69 8.74
N ILE A 156 -11.01 -29.58 8.15
CA ILE A 156 -11.09 -30.00 6.73
C ILE A 156 -12.50 -30.50 6.37
N GLU A 157 -13.17 -31.14 7.31
CA GLU A 157 -14.53 -31.68 7.17
C GLU A 157 -15.56 -30.58 6.89
N ASP A 158 -15.40 -29.40 7.51
CA ASP A 158 -16.31 -28.27 7.35
C ASP A 158 -16.22 -27.66 5.93
N ILE A 159 -15.03 -27.67 5.32
CA ILE A 159 -14.80 -27.18 3.96
C ILE A 159 -15.47 -28.11 2.94
N SER A 160 -15.28 -29.40 3.09
CA SER A 160 -15.86 -30.41 2.20
C SER A 160 -17.40 -30.38 2.26
N ALA A 161 -17.96 -30.24 3.45
CA ALA A 161 -19.41 -30.11 3.65
C ALA A 161 -19.97 -28.84 3.02
N LEU A 162 -19.26 -27.73 3.17
CA LEU A 162 -19.66 -26.44 2.61
C LEU A 162 -19.66 -26.45 1.08
N ILE A 163 -18.60 -26.98 0.47
CA ILE A 163 -18.50 -27.09 -0.99
C ILE A 163 -19.62 -27.98 -1.52
N SER A 164 -19.92 -29.08 -0.85
CA SER A 164 -20.98 -30.02 -1.23
C SER A 164 -22.38 -29.40 -1.07
N SER A 165 -22.61 -28.57 -0.05
CA SER A 165 -23.89 -27.91 0.21
C SER A 165 -24.23 -26.80 -0.77
N LYS A 166 -23.20 -26.18 -1.40
CA LYS A 166 -23.33 -25.06 -2.33
C LYS A 166 -23.24 -25.49 -3.81
N GLN A 167 -23.70 -26.69 -4.12
CA GLN A 167 -23.68 -27.26 -5.47
C GLN A 167 -24.09 -26.22 -6.55
N ASN A 168 -23.19 -26.04 -7.55
CA ASN A 168 -23.40 -25.22 -8.73
C ASN A 168 -23.57 -23.70 -8.53
N ARG A 169 -23.20 -23.15 -7.37
CA ARG A 169 -23.31 -21.71 -7.12
C ARG A 169 -22.00 -21.11 -6.66
N GLY A 170 -21.47 -20.18 -7.44
CA GLY A 170 -20.35 -19.35 -7.06
C GLY A 170 -18.97 -19.92 -7.38
N TRP A 171 -18.00 -19.28 -6.78
CA TRP A 171 -16.58 -19.56 -6.97
C TRP A 171 -15.76 -19.19 -5.73
N ILE A 172 -14.57 -19.77 -5.64
CA ILE A 172 -13.54 -19.40 -4.65
C ILE A 172 -12.26 -19.05 -5.40
N ILE A 173 -11.69 -17.90 -5.13
CA ILE A 173 -10.39 -17.46 -5.63
C ILE A 173 -9.37 -17.61 -4.51
N PHE A 174 -8.34 -18.42 -4.71
CA PHE A 174 -7.22 -18.57 -3.80
C PHE A 174 -6.05 -17.74 -4.28
N LEU A 175 -5.46 -16.93 -3.40
CA LEU A 175 -4.32 -16.08 -3.75
C LEU A 175 -3.01 -16.87 -3.87
N ASN A 176 -2.93 -18.08 -3.31
CA ASN A 176 -1.77 -18.96 -3.50
C ASN A 176 -2.15 -20.44 -3.52
N GLU A 177 -1.19 -21.27 -3.97
CA GLU A 177 -1.35 -22.71 -4.13
C GLU A 177 -1.43 -23.44 -2.78
N GLU A 178 -0.66 -23.01 -1.80
CA GLU A 178 -0.61 -23.65 -0.49
C GLU A 178 -1.98 -23.57 0.20
N GLN A 179 -2.60 -22.41 0.19
CA GLN A 179 -3.95 -22.22 0.75
C GLN A 179 -4.98 -23.08 0.01
N MET A 180 -4.90 -23.14 -1.30
CA MET A 180 -5.75 -24.01 -2.10
C MET A 180 -5.60 -25.48 -1.69
N HIS A 181 -4.38 -25.97 -1.53
CA HIS A 181 -4.13 -27.35 -1.10
C HIS A 181 -4.65 -27.63 0.31
N ILE A 182 -4.44 -26.71 1.26
CA ILE A 182 -4.96 -26.84 2.61
C ILE A 182 -6.49 -26.96 2.60
N TYR A 183 -7.17 -26.17 1.78
CA TYR A 183 -8.63 -26.21 1.67
C TYR A 183 -9.16 -27.49 1.06
N PHE A 184 -8.40 -28.15 0.19
CA PHE A 184 -8.83 -29.36 -0.47
C PHE A 184 -8.11 -30.63 0.01
N ASP A 185 -7.30 -30.52 1.06
CA ASP A 185 -6.66 -31.70 1.66
C ASP A 185 -7.72 -32.67 2.18
N GLY A 186 -7.52 -33.97 1.90
CA GLY A 186 -8.48 -35.01 2.26
C GLY A 186 -9.76 -35.07 1.41
N THR A 187 -9.96 -34.19 0.44
CA THR A 187 -11.12 -34.24 -0.47
C THR A 187 -10.90 -35.20 -1.66
N ASP A 188 -11.98 -35.55 -2.36
CA ASP A 188 -11.92 -36.40 -3.56
C ASP A 188 -11.05 -35.69 -4.65
N LYS A 189 -10.12 -36.40 -5.26
CA LYS A 189 -9.25 -35.89 -6.35
C LYS A 189 -10.03 -35.29 -7.53
N LYS A 190 -11.31 -35.61 -7.69
CA LYS A 190 -12.19 -34.99 -8.69
C LYS A 190 -12.36 -33.48 -8.50
N VAL A 191 -12.14 -32.96 -7.28
CA VAL A 191 -12.22 -31.52 -7.00
C VAL A 191 -11.16 -30.74 -7.80
N PHE A 192 -9.97 -31.30 -7.98
CA PHE A 192 -8.91 -30.64 -8.73
C PHE A 192 -9.25 -30.41 -10.22
N SER A 193 -10.15 -31.19 -10.80
CA SER A 193 -10.64 -30.94 -12.17
C SER A 193 -11.48 -29.65 -12.29
N LYS A 194 -11.94 -29.12 -11.15
CA LYS A 194 -12.74 -27.89 -11.02
C LYS A 194 -11.91 -26.67 -10.60
N ILE A 195 -10.60 -26.81 -10.63
CA ILE A 195 -9.65 -25.73 -10.33
C ILE A 195 -8.99 -25.29 -11.62
N ARG A 196 -8.82 -23.97 -11.77
CA ARG A 196 -8.08 -23.35 -12.88
C ARG A 196 -7.01 -22.42 -12.33
N PRO A 197 -5.73 -22.63 -12.68
CA PRO A 197 -4.69 -21.64 -12.47
C PRO A 197 -4.94 -20.46 -13.42
N ILE A 198 -4.87 -19.25 -12.88
CA ILE A 198 -5.03 -18.00 -13.61
C ILE A 198 -3.69 -17.26 -13.55
N PHE A 199 -3.06 -17.12 -14.68
CA PHE A 199 -1.76 -16.46 -14.81
C PHE A 199 -1.94 -14.97 -15.07
N ILE A 200 -1.09 -14.20 -14.40
CA ILE A 200 -1.07 -12.74 -14.50
C ILE A 200 0.33 -12.33 -14.93
N GLU A 201 0.40 -11.55 -15.97
CA GLU A 201 1.65 -10.96 -16.43
C GLU A 201 1.89 -9.62 -15.75
N ILE A 202 3.01 -9.48 -15.06
CA ILE A 202 3.45 -8.24 -14.43
C ILE A 202 4.64 -7.72 -15.21
N LYS A 203 4.44 -6.59 -15.91
CA LYS A 203 5.47 -5.92 -16.68
C LYS A 203 6.07 -4.79 -15.87
N GLY A 204 7.24 -5.02 -15.33
CA GLY A 204 8.05 -3.96 -14.72
C GLY A 204 8.86 -3.19 -15.77
N THR A 205 9.59 -2.19 -15.31
CA THR A 205 10.48 -1.37 -16.17
C THR A 205 11.62 -2.17 -16.80
N GLU A 206 12.15 -3.17 -16.08
CA GLU A 206 13.29 -3.97 -16.53
C GLU A 206 12.94 -5.44 -16.76
N LYS A 207 11.95 -5.98 -16.06
CA LYS A 207 11.63 -7.40 -16.07
C LYS A 207 10.13 -7.64 -16.11
N THR A 208 9.76 -8.67 -16.82
CA THR A 208 8.42 -9.24 -16.79
C THR A 208 8.46 -10.53 -15.98
N HIS A 209 7.50 -10.73 -15.09
CA HIS A 209 7.31 -11.96 -14.36
C HIS A 209 5.83 -12.37 -14.35
N GLN A 210 5.56 -13.61 -13.98
CA GLN A 210 4.21 -14.11 -13.87
C GLN A 210 3.87 -14.41 -12.41
N GLU A 211 2.66 -14.04 -12.04
CA GLU A 211 2.01 -14.46 -10.80
C GLU A 211 0.85 -15.38 -11.13
N VAL A 212 0.43 -16.17 -10.16
CA VAL A 212 -0.68 -17.12 -10.34
C VAL A 212 -1.64 -17.04 -9.16
N ILE A 213 -2.92 -17.06 -9.46
CA ILE A 213 -4.01 -17.30 -8.51
C ILE A 213 -4.82 -18.51 -8.97
N TYR A 214 -5.67 -19.06 -8.10
CA TYR A 214 -6.41 -20.29 -8.43
C TYR A 214 -7.90 -20.04 -8.27
N LEU A 215 -8.65 -20.38 -9.31
CA LEU A 215 -10.11 -20.34 -9.28
C LEU A 215 -10.67 -21.75 -9.07
N TYR A 216 -11.49 -21.92 -8.06
CA TYR A 216 -12.35 -23.09 -7.90
C TYR A 216 -13.80 -22.72 -8.19
N SER A 217 -14.50 -23.55 -8.96
CA SER A 217 -15.94 -23.42 -9.17
C SER A 217 -16.59 -24.76 -9.53
N GLU A 218 -17.79 -24.98 -9.02
CA GLU A 218 -18.69 -26.06 -9.50
C GLU A 218 -19.40 -25.67 -10.81
N ASN A 219 -19.41 -24.38 -11.14
CA ASN A 219 -20.05 -23.87 -12.34
C ASN A 219 -19.10 -23.98 -13.54
N LYS A 220 -19.42 -24.90 -14.45
CA LYS A 220 -18.63 -25.14 -15.66
C LYS A 220 -18.45 -23.87 -16.50
N LYS A 221 -19.48 -23.04 -16.62
CA LYS A 221 -19.42 -21.78 -17.37
C LYS A 221 -18.44 -20.77 -16.75
N ALA A 222 -18.35 -20.72 -15.42
CA ALA A 222 -17.36 -19.86 -14.73
C ALA A 222 -15.94 -20.32 -15.02
N LEU A 223 -15.69 -21.64 -15.06
CA LEU A 223 -14.38 -22.21 -15.42
C LEU A 223 -14.02 -21.94 -16.88
N GLU A 224 -14.96 -22.11 -17.80
CA GLU A 224 -14.77 -21.81 -19.23
C GLU A 224 -14.51 -20.32 -19.46
N ASN A 225 -15.23 -19.44 -18.78
CA ASN A 225 -14.96 -18.00 -18.83
C ASN A 225 -13.56 -17.67 -18.32
N ALA A 226 -13.15 -18.28 -17.23
CA ALA A 226 -11.84 -18.04 -16.64
C ALA A 226 -10.67 -18.46 -17.54
N GLU A 227 -10.85 -19.48 -18.39
CA GLU A 227 -9.84 -19.88 -19.38
C GLU A 227 -9.58 -18.78 -20.43
N ASN A 228 -10.55 -17.90 -20.67
CA ASN A 228 -10.41 -16.76 -21.58
C ASN A 228 -9.96 -15.48 -20.87
N PHE A 229 -9.79 -15.52 -19.56
CA PHE A 229 -9.33 -14.36 -18.80
C PHE A 229 -7.82 -14.15 -18.99
N SER A 230 -7.44 -12.97 -19.40
CA SER A 230 -6.05 -12.55 -19.52
C SER A 230 -5.86 -11.22 -18.81
N LEU A 231 -4.82 -11.11 -18.01
CA LEU A 231 -4.52 -9.93 -17.24
C LEU A 231 -3.03 -9.60 -17.33
N THR A 232 -2.76 -8.36 -17.73
CA THR A 232 -1.42 -7.76 -17.68
C THR A 232 -1.48 -6.49 -16.84
N LYS A 233 -0.56 -6.33 -15.90
CA LYS A 233 -0.34 -5.10 -15.15
C LYS A 233 1.02 -4.51 -15.50
N GLU A 234 1.02 -3.29 -15.97
CA GLU A 234 2.25 -2.52 -16.20
C GLU A 234 2.60 -1.72 -14.95
N LEU A 235 3.86 -1.80 -14.52
CA LEU A 235 4.42 -1.03 -13.41
C LEU A 235 5.24 0.11 -13.99
N LYS A 236 4.94 1.34 -13.58
CA LYS A 236 5.61 2.55 -14.08
C LYS A 236 6.75 2.99 -13.18
N TYR A 237 6.62 2.74 -11.89
CA TYR A 237 7.52 3.29 -10.87
C TYR A 237 8.39 2.21 -10.22
N THR A 238 7.87 0.99 -10.09
CA THR A 238 8.60 -0.11 -9.48
C THR A 238 9.70 -0.61 -10.41
N GLY A 239 10.92 -0.66 -9.89
CA GLY A 239 12.10 -1.12 -10.63
C GLY A 239 12.74 -0.04 -11.52
N VAL A 240 12.39 1.23 -11.35
CA VAL A 240 13.09 2.33 -12.02
C VAL A 240 14.53 2.39 -11.53
N THR A 241 15.48 2.37 -12.47
CA THR A 241 16.91 2.51 -12.17
C THR A 241 17.18 3.92 -11.68
N ILE A 242 17.78 4.03 -10.51
CA ILE A 242 18.15 5.31 -9.92
C ILE A 242 19.57 5.68 -10.38
N ASP A 243 19.73 6.88 -10.92
CA ASP A 243 21.05 7.39 -11.24
C ASP A 243 21.84 7.73 -9.98
N LEU A 244 22.87 6.94 -9.69
CA LEU A 244 23.74 7.15 -8.53
C LEU A 244 24.45 8.50 -8.55
N HIS A 245 24.65 9.08 -9.73
CA HIS A 245 25.23 10.42 -9.87
C HIS A 245 24.26 11.51 -9.38
N SER A 246 22.97 11.35 -9.65
CA SER A 246 21.94 12.27 -9.17
C SER A 246 21.80 12.21 -7.65
N ILE A 247 21.92 11.00 -7.06
CA ILE A 247 21.91 10.79 -5.61
C ILE A 247 23.09 11.52 -4.97
N SER A 248 24.31 11.30 -5.47
CA SER A 248 25.53 11.93 -4.92
C SER A 248 25.46 13.46 -5.00
N LYS A 249 24.91 14.01 -6.09
CA LYS A 249 24.69 15.45 -6.24
C LYS A 249 23.65 15.97 -5.25
N SER A 250 22.57 15.24 -5.04
CA SER A 250 21.53 15.58 -4.07
C SER A 250 22.03 15.55 -2.63
N GLU A 251 22.88 14.60 -2.27
CA GLU A 251 23.51 14.55 -0.95
C GLU A 251 24.46 15.75 -0.73
N SER A 252 25.23 16.11 -1.75
CA SER A 252 26.09 17.30 -1.68
C SER A 252 25.29 18.60 -1.49
N GLU A 253 24.13 18.73 -2.17
CA GLU A 253 23.22 19.85 -1.98
C GLU A 253 22.60 19.86 -0.57
N LYS A 254 22.25 18.68 -0.05
CA LYS A 254 21.73 18.49 1.31
C LYS A 254 22.76 18.91 2.38
N ILE A 255 24.02 18.51 2.19
CA ILE A 255 25.12 18.90 3.10
C ILE A 255 25.27 20.43 3.12
N LYS A 256 25.35 21.07 1.96
CA LYS A 256 25.46 22.54 1.87
C LYS A 256 24.28 23.25 2.55
N MET A 257 23.07 22.72 2.40
CA MET A 257 21.90 23.31 3.04
C MET A 257 21.95 23.16 4.57
N LEU A 258 22.39 21.99 5.07
CA LEU A 258 22.55 21.75 6.51
C LEU A 258 23.64 22.64 7.11
N GLU A 259 24.76 22.82 6.41
CA GLU A 259 25.82 23.76 6.79
C GLU A 259 25.28 25.19 6.92
N GLY A 260 24.48 25.63 5.95
CA GLY A 260 23.84 26.97 6.01
C GLY A 260 22.85 27.12 7.16
N VAL A 261 22.08 26.09 7.50
CA VAL A 261 21.16 26.08 8.65
C VAL A 261 21.94 26.11 9.96
N LEU A 262 23.04 25.35 10.04
CA LEU A 262 23.92 25.33 11.22
C LEU A 262 24.53 26.70 11.46
N GLU A 263 25.12 27.31 10.43
CA GLU A 263 25.71 28.67 10.52
C GLU A 263 24.68 29.72 10.96
N ALA A 264 23.47 29.68 10.40
CA ALA A 264 22.39 30.58 10.79
C ALA A 264 21.97 30.39 12.26
N THR A 265 21.95 29.12 12.72
CA THR A 265 21.60 28.80 14.12
C THR A 265 22.67 29.24 15.10
N GLU A 266 23.94 29.02 14.77
CA GLU A 266 25.09 29.49 15.55
C GLU A 266 25.10 31.02 15.68
N LYS A 267 24.83 31.72 14.58
CA LYS A 267 24.72 33.19 14.60
C LYS A 267 23.62 33.70 15.53
N ARG A 268 22.45 33.05 15.51
CA ARG A 268 21.33 33.37 16.43
C ARG A 268 21.72 33.08 17.88
N LEU A 269 22.32 31.93 18.15
CA LEU A 269 22.74 31.53 19.49
C LEU A 269 23.74 32.55 20.05
N ASN A 270 24.74 32.95 19.28
CA ASN A 270 25.70 33.94 19.64
C ASN A 270 25.04 35.31 19.95
N GLY A 271 24.06 35.72 19.13
CA GLY A 271 23.26 36.91 19.39
C GLY A 271 22.48 36.84 20.71
N TYR A 272 21.91 35.69 21.06
CA TYR A 272 21.25 35.50 22.35
C TYR A 272 22.23 35.57 23.54
N ILE A 273 23.43 34.97 23.40
CA ILE A 273 24.46 34.98 24.42
C ILE A 273 24.94 36.42 24.67
N GLU A 274 25.18 37.20 23.63
CA GLU A 274 25.57 38.59 23.73
C GLU A 274 24.49 39.45 24.39
N ASN A 275 23.23 39.29 23.98
CA ASN A 275 22.11 39.98 24.61
C ASN A 275 21.96 39.61 26.08
N LYS A 276 22.10 38.32 26.43
CA LYS A 276 22.07 37.88 27.84
C LYS A 276 23.17 38.55 28.64
N LYS A 277 24.41 38.52 28.16
CA LYS A 277 25.53 39.22 28.82
C LYS A 277 25.28 40.71 29.04
N ALA A 278 24.69 41.38 28.04
CA ALA A 278 24.35 42.80 28.15
C ALA A 278 23.24 43.05 29.18
N VAL A 279 22.27 42.17 29.30
CA VAL A 279 21.19 42.24 30.31
C VAL A 279 21.77 41.99 31.70
N ASP A 280 22.59 40.97 31.88
CA ASP A 280 23.21 40.61 33.14
C ASP A 280 24.08 41.77 33.65
N ALA A 281 24.91 42.37 32.79
CA ALA A 281 25.73 43.54 33.15
C ALA A 281 24.87 44.76 33.56
N ARG A 282 23.69 44.95 32.94
CA ARG A 282 22.76 46.04 33.35
C ARG A 282 22.10 45.78 34.69
N LEU A 283 21.80 44.52 35.00
CA LEU A 283 21.23 44.12 36.29
C LEU A 283 22.26 44.27 37.41
N GLU A 284 23.49 43.82 37.19
CA GLU A 284 24.61 44.02 38.12
C GLU A 284 24.87 45.53 38.43
N ALA A 285 24.89 46.34 37.37
CA ALA A 285 25.05 47.79 37.52
C ALA A 285 23.92 48.46 38.36
N LYS A 286 22.76 47.81 38.46
CA LYS A 286 21.63 48.25 39.32
C LYS A 286 21.59 47.55 40.67
N GLY A 287 22.61 46.76 41.02
CA GLY A 287 22.68 46.08 42.31
C GLY A 287 21.68 44.87 42.41
N ILE A 288 21.19 44.40 41.30
CA ILE A 288 20.29 43.22 41.25
C ILE A 288 21.17 42.00 40.96
N VAL A 289 21.34 41.15 41.95
CA VAL A 289 22.01 39.84 41.80
C VAL A 289 20.95 38.81 41.51
N LEU A 290 21.08 38.09 40.37
CA LEU A 290 20.18 36.97 39.99
C LEU A 290 20.63 35.68 40.64
#